data_6b840d826b9a60889b03f853d03adf87
#
_entry.id   6b840d826b9a60889b03f853d03adf87
#
_cell.length_a   1.000
_cell.length_b   1.000
_cell.length_c   1.000
_cell.angle_alpha   90.00
_cell.angle_beta   90.00
_cell.angle_gamma   90.00
#
_symmetry.space_group_name_H-M   'P 1'
#
loop_
_entity.id
_entity.type
_entity.pdbx_description
1 polymer ?
#
loop_
_entity_poly.entity_id
_entity_poly.type
_entity_poly.pdbx_seq_one_letter_code
_entity_poly.pdbx_strand_id
1 'polypeptide(L)'
;MNRRHILSLSVITALGLALLPGSALAQQKALKEQLVGTWTLVSVVNIRPDGTKFDPTDGKALGLMMYDGNSNFSFLNIRSDIPKLASNNRQKGTPDEYKAVAEGVLSYFGRYSIDEAGKLLIQHVVSSSFPNFNGSDRKWTTTISGEELTLASQAAAAGGSNELKWKRVK
;
A
#
# COMPACT_ATOMS: atom_id res chain seq x y z
N MET A 1 75.74 37.37 36.03
CA MET A 1 75.75 36.08 35.30
C MET A 1 74.32 35.67 35.12
N ASN A 2 73.73 35.97 33.93
CA ASN A 2 72.31 35.78 33.65
C ASN A 2 72.10 34.53 32.78
N ARG A 3 71.37 33.56 33.29
CA ARG A 3 70.92 32.41 32.49
C ARG A 3 69.44 32.67 32.09
N ARG A 4 69.24 32.91 30.82
CA ARG A 4 67.92 33.01 30.17
C ARG A 4 67.43 31.59 29.85
N HIS A 5 66.36 31.19 30.46
CA HIS A 5 65.60 29.99 30.05
C HIS A 5 64.61 30.36 28.97
N ILE A 6 64.81 29.80 27.78
CA ILE A 6 63.88 29.90 26.67
C ILE A 6 62.87 28.74 26.82
N LEU A 7 61.63 29.06 27.14
CA LEU A 7 60.52 28.11 27.11
C LEU A 7 59.97 28.04 25.68
N SER A 8 60.21 26.94 25.00
CA SER A 8 59.64 26.62 23.72
C SER A 8 58.15 26.11 23.90
N LEU A 9 57.21 26.90 23.48
CA LEU A 9 55.81 26.57 23.50
C LEU A 9 55.50 25.73 22.27
N SER A 10 55.35 24.41 22.44
CA SER A 10 54.88 23.52 21.36
C SER A 10 53.38 23.61 21.26
N VAL A 11 52.87 24.26 20.21
CA VAL A 11 51.45 24.26 19.84
C VAL A 11 51.13 22.94 19.15
N ILE A 12 50.50 22.04 19.86
CA ILE A 12 49.89 20.83 19.27
C ILE A 12 48.53 21.24 18.68
N THR A 13 48.50 21.40 17.38
CA THR A 13 47.27 21.60 16.63
C THR A 13 46.55 20.23 16.52
N ALA A 14 45.66 19.93 17.44
CA ALA A 14 44.77 18.79 17.31
C ALA A 14 43.70 19.07 16.20
N LEU A 15 43.97 18.53 15.02
CA LEU A 15 43.02 18.54 13.93
C LEU A 15 41.89 17.56 14.29
N GLY A 16 40.86 18.07 14.98
CA GLY A 16 39.64 17.33 15.29
C GLY A 16 38.87 17.03 13.99
N LEU A 17 39.02 15.81 13.49
CA LEU A 17 38.17 15.29 12.41
C LEU A 17 36.76 15.13 13.01
N ALA A 18 35.91 16.16 12.84
CA ALA A 18 34.49 16.07 13.13
C ALA A 18 33.89 15.05 12.18
N LEU A 19 33.77 13.82 12.63
CA LEU A 19 32.89 12.81 12.00
C LEU A 19 31.43 13.33 12.09
N LEU A 20 31.00 13.99 11.04
CA LEU A 20 29.61 14.36 10.88
C LEU A 20 28.78 13.05 10.85
N PRO A 21 27.82 12.86 11.76
CA PRO A 21 26.89 11.73 11.67
C PRO A 21 25.82 12.02 10.60
N GLY A 22 26.27 12.32 9.38
CA GLY A 22 25.41 12.75 8.27
C GLY A 22 25.13 11.70 7.22
N SER A 23 25.68 10.50 7.36
CA SER A 23 25.64 9.53 6.25
C SER A 23 24.83 8.26 6.55
N ALA A 24 24.15 8.17 7.67
CA ALA A 24 23.34 6.99 8.03
C ALA A 24 21.84 7.18 7.85
N LEU A 25 21.38 8.33 7.36
CA LEU A 25 20.08 8.43 6.71
C LEU A 25 20.28 7.94 5.26
N ALA A 26 20.52 6.63 5.10
CA ALA A 26 20.23 5.97 3.84
C ALA A 26 18.83 6.46 3.49
N GLN A 27 18.75 7.30 2.47
CA GLN A 27 17.56 8.05 2.07
C GLN A 27 16.43 7.06 1.89
N GLN A 28 15.62 6.90 2.93
CA GLN A 28 14.48 6.01 2.90
C GLN A 28 13.61 6.55 1.76
N LYS A 29 13.47 5.77 0.69
CA LYS A 29 12.65 6.20 -0.45
C LYS A 29 11.31 6.66 0.06
N ALA A 30 10.81 7.79 -0.45
CA ALA A 30 9.48 8.26 -0.13
C ALA A 30 8.46 7.15 -0.35
N LEU A 31 7.41 7.09 0.48
CA LEU A 31 6.39 6.06 0.38
C LEU A 31 5.79 5.98 -1.04
N LYS A 32 5.63 7.14 -1.69
CA LYS A 32 5.18 7.21 -3.08
C LYS A 32 6.08 6.43 -4.03
N GLU A 33 7.40 6.58 -3.94
CA GLU A 33 8.35 5.86 -4.80
C GLU A 33 8.36 4.36 -4.52
N GLN A 34 8.20 3.98 -3.25
CA GLN A 34 8.11 2.58 -2.86
C GLN A 34 6.81 1.93 -3.31
N LEU A 35 5.72 2.69 -3.44
CA LEU A 35 4.41 2.18 -3.82
C LEU A 35 4.31 1.88 -5.31
N VAL A 36 4.97 2.67 -6.17
CA VAL A 36 4.94 2.50 -7.63
C VAL A 36 5.34 1.08 -8.04
N GLY A 37 4.52 0.47 -8.88
CA GLY A 37 4.70 -0.88 -9.40
C GLY A 37 3.41 -1.69 -9.40
N THR A 38 3.58 -2.99 -9.63
CA THR A 38 2.49 -3.97 -9.67
C THR A 38 2.57 -4.89 -8.45
N TRP A 39 1.43 -5.19 -7.88
CA TRP A 39 1.29 -5.96 -6.65
C TRP A 39 0.23 -7.05 -6.82
N THR A 40 0.54 -8.28 -6.41
CA THR A 40 -0.42 -9.39 -6.34
C THR A 40 -0.92 -9.55 -4.91
N LEU A 41 -2.20 -9.87 -4.77
CA LEU A 41 -2.84 -10.10 -3.48
C LEU A 41 -2.28 -11.38 -2.83
N VAL A 42 -1.97 -11.29 -1.54
CA VAL A 42 -1.56 -12.41 -0.70
C VAL A 42 -2.71 -12.82 0.23
N SER A 43 -3.35 -11.85 0.87
CA SER A 43 -4.46 -12.13 1.78
C SER A 43 -5.39 -10.93 1.95
N VAL A 44 -6.64 -11.23 2.28
CA VAL A 44 -7.68 -10.27 2.68
C VAL A 44 -8.19 -10.70 4.05
N VAL A 45 -8.17 -9.79 5.01
CA VAL A 45 -8.77 -10.02 6.33
C VAL A 45 -9.74 -8.89 6.63
N ASN A 46 -11.00 -9.22 6.80
CA ASN A 46 -12.00 -8.30 7.32
C ASN A 46 -12.14 -8.48 8.83
N ILE A 47 -12.37 -7.38 9.53
CA ILE A 47 -12.50 -7.33 10.99
C ILE A 47 -13.86 -6.70 11.29
N ARG A 48 -14.77 -7.48 11.89
CA ARG A 48 -16.08 -7.00 12.31
C ARG A 48 -15.96 -6.03 13.48
N PRO A 49 -17.00 -5.25 13.80
CA PRO A 49 -16.99 -4.36 14.97
C PRO A 49 -16.73 -5.08 16.31
N ASP A 50 -17.06 -6.36 16.42
CA ASP A 50 -16.78 -7.21 17.59
C ASP A 50 -15.34 -7.75 17.64
N GLY A 51 -14.49 -7.37 16.65
CA GLY A 51 -13.11 -7.83 16.54
C GLY A 51 -12.93 -9.18 15.84
N THR A 52 -14.00 -9.86 15.44
CA THR A 52 -13.93 -11.13 14.71
C THR A 52 -13.28 -10.94 13.35
N LYS A 53 -12.23 -11.72 13.09
CA LYS A 53 -11.50 -11.71 11.80
C LYS A 53 -12.04 -12.80 10.88
N PHE A 54 -12.19 -12.50 9.62
CA PHE A 54 -12.58 -13.46 8.58
C PHE A 54 -12.04 -13.06 7.22
N ASP A 55 -11.84 -14.04 6.36
CA ASP A 55 -11.56 -13.81 4.93
C ASP A 55 -12.91 -13.83 4.18
N PRO A 56 -13.33 -12.70 3.55
CA PRO A 56 -14.60 -12.66 2.83
C PRO A 56 -14.59 -13.49 1.54
N THR A 57 -13.45 -14.02 1.16
CA THR A 57 -13.25 -14.76 -0.09
C THR A 57 -12.95 -16.24 0.11
N ASP A 58 -12.86 -16.70 1.38
CA ASP A 58 -12.49 -18.07 1.74
C ASP A 58 -11.16 -18.53 1.10
N GLY A 59 -10.19 -17.62 1.01
CA GLY A 59 -8.90 -17.88 0.36
C GLY A 59 -8.94 -17.93 -1.17
N LYS A 60 -10.06 -17.56 -1.79
CA LYS A 60 -10.26 -17.66 -3.25
C LYS A 60 -10.07 -16.33 -3.99
N ALA A 61 -9.55 -15.30 -3.31
CA ALA A 61 -9.27 -14.03 -3.94
C ALA A 61 -8.06 -14.11 -4.87
N LEU A 62 -8.24 -13.62 -6.09
CA LEU A 62 -7.16 -13.26 -7.02
C LEU A 62 -7.16 -11.74 -7.14
N GLY A 63 -6.05 -11.12 -6.80
CA GLY A 63 -5.97 -9.66 -6.82
C GLY A 63 -4.74 -9.15 -7.55
N LEU A 64 -4.94 -8.04 -8.25
CA LEU A 64 -3.88 -7.27 -8.87
C LEU A 64 -4.10 -5.79 -8.55
N MET A 65 -3.03 -5.12 -8.18
CA MET A 65 -3.05 -3.69 -7.92
C MET A 65 -1.84 -3.04 -8.58
N MET A 66 -2.06 -1.90 -9.23
CA MET A 66 -1.01 -1.15 -9.91
C MET A 66 -1.04 0.30 -9.48
N TYR A 67 0.14 0.86 -9.28
CA TYR A 67 0.36 2.29 -9.04
C TYR A 67 1.42 2.77 -10.02
N ASP A 68 1.15 3.87 -10.72
CA ASP A 68 2.13 4.49 -11.62
C ASP A 68 2.77 5.75 -11.03
N GLY A 69 3.84 6.22 -11.65
CA GLY A 69 4.53 7.45 -11.25
C GLY A 69 3.70 8.73 -11.45
N ASN A 70 2.66 8.68 -12.28
CA ASN A 70 1.76 9.80 -12.58
C ASN A 70 0.57 9.88 -11.61
N SER A 71 0.61 9.11 -10.53
CA SER A 71 -0.42 9.04 -9.50
C SER A 71 -1.74 8.43 -9.98
N ASN A 72 -1.71 7.54 -10.96
CA ASN A 72 -2.86 6.70 -11.29
C ASN A 72 -2.75 5.35 -10.57
N PHE A 73 -3.88 4.75 -10.25
CA PHE A 73 -3.94 3.41 -9.71
C PHE A 73 -5.08 2.60 -10.31
N SER A 74 -4.93 1.28 -10.25
CA SER A 74 -6.02 0.33 -10.46
C SER A 74 -5.96 -0.75 -9.38
N PHE A 75 -7.12 -1.23 -8.97
CA PHE A 75 -7.33 -2.28 -7.97
C PHE A 75 -8.30 -3.30 -8.54
N LEU A 76 -7.91 -4.57 -8.50
CA LEU A 76 -8.73 -5.70 -8.89
C LEU A 76 -8.67 -6.74 -7.78
N ASN A 77 -9.83 -7.21 -7.37
CA ASN A 77 -10.00 -8.37 -6.50
C ASN A 77 -11.16 -9.19 -7.04
N ILE A 78 -10.89 -10.42 -7.44
CA ILE A 78 -11.83 -11.30 -8.12
C ILE A 78 -11.76 -12.67 -7.47
N ARG A 79 -12.89 -13.26 -7.11
CA ARG A 79 -12.95 -14.65 -6.65
C ARG A 79 -12.68 -15.61 -7.81
N SER A 80 -11.81 -16.57 -7.58
CA SER A 80 -11.43 -17.58 -8.59
C SER A 80 -12.54 -18.62 -8.87
N ASP A 81 -13.56 -18.67 -8.01
CA ASP A 81 -14.65 -19.63 -8.07
C ASP A 81 -15.97 -19.07 -8.63
N ILE A 82 -15.94 -17.88 -9.24
CA ILE A 82 -17.10 -17.34 -9.96
C ILE A 82 -17.46 -18.29 -11.11
N PRO A 83 -18.69 -18.80 -11.18
CA PRO A 83 -19.09 -19.70 -12.24
C PRO A 83 -19.06 -19.01 -13.60
N LYS A 84 -18.75 -19.76 -14.66
CA LYS A 84 -18.92 -19.27 -16.03
C LYS A 84 -20.40 -19.12 -16.32
N LEU A 85 -20.78 -18.06 -17.05
CA LEU A 85 -22.14 -17.91 -17.54
C LEU A 85 -22.46 -19.05 -18.52
N ALA A 86 -23.51 -19.81 -18.25
CA ALA A 86 -23.93 -20.95 -19.09
C ALA A 86 -24.19 -20.54 -20.53
N SER A 87 -24.72 -19.33 -20.73
CA SER A 87 -25.00 -18.76 -22.06
C SER A 87 -23.74 -18.35 -22.84
N ASN A 88 -22.58 -18.30 -22.20
CA ASN A 88 -21.35 -17.67 -22.73
C ASN A 88 -21.62 -16.25 -23.31
N ASN A 89 -22.62 -15.58 -22.81
CA ASN A 89 -23.01 -14.23 -23.23
C ASN A 89 -23.26 -13.36 -22.00
N ARG A 90 -22.44 -12.30 -21.84
CA ARG A 90 -22.50 -11.41 -20.70
C ARG A 90 -23.88 -10.76 -20.46
N GLN A 91 -24.68 -10.65 -21.49
CA GLN A 91 -26.04 -10.04 -21.42
C GLN A 91 -27.16 -11.06 -21.17
N LYS A 92 -26.82 -12.36 -21.10
CA LYS A 92 -27.78 -13.47 -21.00
C LYS A 92 -27.47 -14.40 -19.83
N GLY A 93 -26.94 -13.87 -18.75
CA GLY A 93 -26.77 -14.62 -17.50
C GLY A 93 -28.10 -14.76 -16.75
N THR A 94 -28.19 -15.78 -15.91
CA THR A 94 -29.24 -15.90 -14.91
C THR A 94 -29.07 -14.91 -13.76
N PRO A 95 -30.12 -14.62 -12.96
CA PRO A 95 -29.97 -13.79 -11.76
C PRO A 95 -28.90 -14.28 -10.80
N ASP A 96 -28.77 -15.58 -10.57
CA ASP A 96 -27.76 -16.17 -9.68
C ASP A 96 -26.34 -16.02 -10.23
N GLU A 97 -26.15 -16.17 -11.54
CA GLU A 97 -24.87 -15.93 -12.20
C GLU A 97 -24.45 -14.45 -12.06
N TYR A 98 -25.37 -13.52 -12.28
CA TYR A 98 -25.09 -12.09 -12.09
C TYR A 98 -24.80 -11.74 -10.64
N LYS A 99 -25.53 -12.35 -9.69
CA LYS A 99 -25.27 -12.20 -8.26
C LYS A 99 -23.88 -12.68 -7.92
N ALA A 100 -23.48 -13.87 -8.37
CA ALA A 100 -22.15 -14.41 -8.13
C ALA A 100 -21.04 -13.48 -8.67
N VAL A 101 -21.22 -12.90 -9.86
CA VAL A 101 -20.30 -11.91 -10.42
C VAL A 101 -20.26 -10.65 -9.56
N ALA A 102 -21.42 -10.11 -9.17
CA ALA A 102 -21.49 -8.88 -8.38
C ALA A 102 -20.85 -9.03 -6.99
N GLU A 103 -21.04 -10.17 -6.33
CA GLU A 103 -20.45 -10.48 -5.03
C GLU A 103 -18.98 -10.91 -5.12
N GLY A 104 -18.57 -11.45 -6.26
CA GLY A 104 -17.23 -12.00 -6.47
C GLY A 104 -16.22 -11.03 -7.08
N VAL A 105 -16.63 -9.84 -7.52
CA VAL A 105 -15.75 -8.85 -8.18
C VAL A 105 -15.78 -7.52 -7.47
N LEU A 106 -14.63 -7.09 -6.98
CA LEU A 106 -14.42 -5.72 -6.55
C LEU A 106 -13.24 -5.13 -7.34
N SER A 107 -13.55 -4.20 -8.23
CA SER A 107 -12.53 -3.50 -9.02
C SER A 107 -12.81 -2.01 -9.03
N TYR A 108 -11.77 -1.21 -8.97
CA TYR A 108 -11.87 0.25 -9.07
C TYR A 108 -10.55 0.85 -9.50
N PHE A 109 -10.62 2.05 -10.03
CA PHE A 109 -9.45 2.79 -10.47
C PHE A 109 -9.64 4.29 -10.22
N GLY A 110 -8.53 5.02 -10.30
CA GLY A 110 -8.56 6.46 -10.13
C GLY A 110 -7.17 7.04 -9.95
N ARG A 111 -7.10 8.08 -9.13
CA ARG A 111 -5.86 8.74 -8.77
C ARG A 111 -5.53 8.48 -7.31
N TYR A 112 -4.24 8.61 -6.96
CA TYR A 112 -3.84 8.49 -5.57
C TYR A 112 -2.96 9.65 -5.12
N SER A 113 -2.97 9.91 -3.83
CA SER A 113 -2.06 10.81 -3.13
C SER A 113 -1.52 10.13 -1.87
N ILE A 114 -0.39 10.62 -1.38
CA ILE A 114 0.26 10.12 -0.17
C ILE A 114 0.40 11.27 0.82
N ASP A 115 -0.02 11.05 2.05
CA ASP A 115 0.44 11.79 3.22
C ASP A 115 1.63 11.03 3.81
N GLU A 116 2.84 11.51 3.52
CA GLU A 116 4.09 10.87 3.95
C GLU A 116 4.22 10.87 5.48
N ALA A 117 3.79 11.93 6.16
CA ALA A 117 3.87 12.05 7.61
C ALA A 117 3.00 11.01 8.32
N GLY A 118 1.78 10.82 7.83
CA GLY A 118 0.82 9.86 8.37
C GLY A 118 0.96 8.45 7.77
N LYS A 119 1.85 8.24 6.78
CA LYS A 119 1.91 6.99 5.99
C LYS A 119 0.55 6.60 5.44
N LEU A 120 -0.21 7.59 5.02
CA LEU A 120 -1.58 7.43 4.57
C LEU A 120 -1.64 7.50 3.04
N LEU A 121 -2.06 6.41 2.43
CA LEU A 121 -2.43 6.36 1.01
C LEU A 121 -3.90 6.74 0.88
N ILE A 122 -4.19 7.68 0.01
CA ILE A 122 -5.55 8.11 -0.32
C ILE A 122 -5.79 7.77 -1.80
N GLN A 123 -6.74 6.87 -2.05
CA GLN A 123 -7.18 6.49 -3.38
C GLN A 123 -8.47 7.27 -3.71
N HIS A 124 -8.38 8.21 -4.64
CA HIS A 124 -9.51 9.00 -5.17
C HIS A 124 -10.17 8.18 -6.28
N VAL A 125 -11.26 7.50 -5.96
CA VAL A 125 -11.90 6.56 -6.88
C VAL A 125 -12.68 7.30 -7.97
N VAL A 126 -12.32 7.07 -9.22
CA VAL A 126 -13.06 7.61 -10.37
C VAL A 126 -14.25 6.71 -10.70
N SER A 127 -14.03 5.38 -10.77
CA SER A 127 -15.07 4.41 -11.06
C SER A 127 -14.79 3.06 -10.43
N SER A 128 -15.84 2.32 -10.11
CA SER A 128 -15.80 1.05 -9.42
C SER A 128 -16.89 0.10 -9.89
N SER A 129 -16.60 -1.23 -9.81
CA SER A 129 -17.65 -2.28 -9.94
C SER A 129 -18.65 -2.26 -8.79
N PHE A 130 -18.30 -1.65 -7.64
CA PHE A 130 -19.23 -1.32 -6.56
C PHE A 130 -19.52 0.18 -6.64
N PRO A 131 -20.67 0.59 -7.22
CA PRO A 131 -20.97 1.99 -7.55
C PRO A 131 -20.87 2.97 -6.37
N ASN A 132 -21.08 2.48 -5.14
CA ASN A 132 -20.98 3.31 -3.92
C ASN A 132 -19.57 3.86 -3.66
N PHE A 133 -18.55 3.34 -4.34
CA PHE A 133 -17.19 3.88 -4.25
C PHE A 133 -16.91 5.00 -5.26
N ASN A 134 -17.77 5.19 -6.26
CA ASN A 134 -17.55 6.25 -7.27
C ASN A 134 -17.49 7.62 -6.62
N GLY A 135 -16.44 8.39 -6.93
CA GLY A 135 -16.23 9.73 -6.38
C GLY A 135 -15.81 9.77 -4.90
N SER A 136 -15.56 8.63 -4.26
CA SER A 136 -15.14 8.56 -2.86
C SER A 136 -13.62 8.45 -2.69
N ASP A 137 -13.14 8.78 -1.50
CA ASP A 137 -11.78 8.58 -1.06
C ASP A 137 -11.66 7.32 -0.21
N ARG A 138 -10.77 6.41 -0.64
CA ARG A 138 -10.39 5.24 0.13
C ARG A 138 -9.07 5.52 0.83
N LYS A 139 -9.08 5.51 2.17
CA LYS A 139 -7.91 5.83 3.00
C LYS A 139 -7.30 4.57 3.59
N TRP A 140 -5.99 4.42 3.43
CA TRP A 140 -5.24 3.25 3.84
C TRP A 140 -4.01 3.64 4.66
N THR A 141 -3.92 3.17 5.89
CA THR A 141 -2.63 3.13 6.57
C THR A 141 -1.75 2.14 5.83
N THR A 142 -0.55 2.58 5.44
CA THR A 142 0.30 1.87 4.48
C THR A 142 1.65 1.54 5.10
N THR A 143 2.04 0.28 4.98
CA THR A 143 3.36 -0.20 5.37
C THR A 143 3.97 -0.98 4.21
N ILE A 144 5.21 -0.63 3.85
CA ILE A 144 6.00 -1.37 2.84
C ILE A 144 7.27 -1.87 3.51
N SER A 145 7.54 -3.16 3.37
CA SER A 145 8.75 -3.82 3.88
C SER A 145 9.30 -4.76 2.80
N GLY A 146 10.36 -4.34 2.13
CA GLY A 146 10.90 -5.07 0.99
C GLY A 146 9.89 -5.21 -0.15
N GLU A 147 9.49 -6.44 -0.45
CA GLU A 147 8.51 -6.76 -1.50
C GLU A 147 7.08 -6.88 -0.97
N GLU A 148 6.85 -6.63 0.30
CA GLU A 148 5.53 -6.75 0.94
C GLU A 148 4.92 -5.37 1.16
N LEU A 149 3.63 -5.25 0.83
CA LEU A 149 2.80 -4.08 1.09
C LEU A 149 1.60 -4.50 1.93
N THR A 150 1.38 -3.82 3.04
CA THR A 150 0.18 -3.94 3.87
C THR A 150 -0.64 -2.67 3.80
N LEU A 151 -1.92 -2.82 3.49
CA LEU A 151 -2.91 -1.75 3.49
C LEU A 151 -3.98 -2.05 4.54
N ALA A 152 -4.19 -1.15 5.50
CA ALA A 152 -5.23 -1.27 6.52
C ALA A 152 -6.21 -0.10 6.43
N SER A 153 -7.51 -0.38 6.45
CA SER A 153 -8.58 0.62 6.37
C SER A 153 -9.65 0.37 7.43
N GLN A 154 -10.23 1.46 7.95
CA GLN A 154 -11.38 1.42 8.85
C GLN A 154 -12.73 1.36 8.12
N ALA A 155 -12.72 1.28 6.78
CA ALA A 155 -13.91 1.29 5.92
C ALA A 155 -13.85 0.19 4.86
N ALA A 156 -14.13 -1.06 5.28
CA ALA A 156 -14.26 -2.19 4.36
C ALA A 156 -15.59 -2.12 3.57
N ALA A 157 -15.61 -2.65 2.33
CA ALA A 157 -16.82 -2.73 1.50
C ALA A 157 -17.94 -3.56 2.16
N ALA A 158 -17.56 -4.56 2.96
CA ALA A 158 -18.48 -5.40 3.73
C ALA A 158 -18.82 -4.85 5.12
N GLY A 159 -18.42 -3.59 5.42
CA GLY A 159 -18.50 -2.98 6.75
C GLY A 159 -17.32 -3.36 7.65
N GLY A 160 -17.11 -2.60 8.74
CA GLY A 160 -15.99 -2.77 9.64
C GLY A 160 -14.67 -2.26 9.06
N SER A 161 -13.55 -2.89 9.46
CA SER A 161 -12.21 -2.59 8.96
C SER A 161 -11.64 -3.76 8.17
N ASN A 162 -10.58 -3.52 7.42
CA ASN A 162 -9.88 -4.59 6.71
C ASN A 162 -8.36 -4.38 6.63
N GLU A 163 -7.66 -5.47 6.44
CA GLU A 163 -6.24 -5.52 6.14
C GLU A 163 -6.02 -6.36 4.88
N LEU A 164 -5.25 -5.79 3.95
CA LEU A 164 -4.87 -6.43 2.69
C LEU A 164 -3.35 -6.57 2.65
N LYS A 165 -2.86 -7.76 2.39
CA LYS A 165 -1.43 -8.00 2.16
C LYS A 165 -1.17 -8.29 0.69
N TRP A 166 -0.13 -7.66 0.17
CA TRP A 166 0.26 -7.71 -1.22
C TRP A 166 1.73 -8.02 -1.35
N LYS A 167 2.11 -8.66 -2.44
CA LYS A 167 3.50 -8.91 -2.82
C LYS A 167 3.80 -8.26 -4.15
N ARG A 168 4.98 -7.66 -4.25
CA ARG A 168 5.44 -7.02 -5.49
C ARG A 168 5.64 -8.04 -6.58
N VAL A 169 5.16 -7.73 -7.78
CA VAL A 169 5.47 -8.49 -9.00
C VAL A 169 6.85 -8.07 -9.49
N LYS A 170 7.68 -9.05 -9.81
CA LYS A 170 9.02 -8.83 -10.41
C LYS A 170 8.91 -8.65 -11.91
#